data_a657e78698806af4821f67935927fac5
#
_entry.id   a657e78698806af4821f67935927fac5
#
_cell.length_a   1.000
_cell.length_b   1.000
_cell.length_c   1.000
_cell.angle_alpha   90.00
_cell.angle_beta   90.00
_cell.angle_gamma   90.00
#
_symmetry.space_group_name_H-M   'P 1'
#
loop_
_entity.id
_entity.type
_entity.pdbx_description
1 polymer ?
#
loop_
_entity_poly.entity_id
_entity_poly.type
_entity_poly.pdbx_seq_one_letter_code
_entity_poly.pdbx_strand_id
1 'polypeptide(L)'
;MKLEIIKGSVVDSKCDVIVNAANEGLQAGGGVCGAIFSAAGFSKLQRECNAIGWCKTGHAVMTNGYNLKAKHIIHAVGPVDCNSGKLKGAFYNSLVLADSNNLKTIGLVPISSGIFGFPLDQCADIAVRVILGYQATSLDTCYMYCYKDNEYQVFKDTLNRYLK
;
A
#
# COMPACT_ATOMS: atom_id res chain seq x y z
N MET A 1 -10.16 -13.39 3.77
CA MET A 1 -10.11 -11.92 3.59
C MET A 1 -10.57 -11.58 2.19
N LYS A 2 -11.40 -10.57 2.05
CA LYS A 2 -11.95 -10.12 0.77
C LYS A 2 -11.03 -9.10 0.12
N LEU A 3 -10.90 -9.15 -1.21
CA LEU A 3 -10.16 -8.15 -1.99
C LEU A 3 -11.13 -7.48 -2.98
N GLU A 4 -11.18 -6.15 -2.94
CA GLU A 4 -11.94 -5.34 -3.90
C GLU A 4 -11.00 -4.38 -4.60
N ILE A 5 -11.20 -4.21 -5.90
CA ILE A 5 -10.42 -3.26 -6.72
C ILE A 5 -11.26 -1.99 -6.88
N ILE A 6 -10.68 -0.85 -6.51
CA ILE A 6 -11.37 0.44 -6.50
C ILE A 6 -10.67 1.38 -7.49
N LYS A 7 -11.46 2.04 -8.34
CA LYS A 7 -10.97 3.14 -9.18
C LYS A 7 -11.07 4.42 -8.37
N GLY A 8 -9.95 4.98 -7.96
CA GLY A 8 -9.95 6.18 -7.16
C GLY A 8 -8.64 6.42 -6.44
N SER A 9 -8.60 7.46 -5.63
CA SER A 9 -7.43 7.85 -4.83
C SER A 9 -7.49 7.22 -3.45
N VAL A 10 -6.36 6.65 -3.02
CA VAL A 10 -6.23 6.05 -1.69
C VAL A 10 -6.40 7.09 -0.56
N VAL A 11 -6.10 8.37 -0.84
CA VAL A 11 -6.23 9.44 0.17
C VAL A 11 -7.68 9.67 0.60
N ASP A 12 -8.65 9.29 -0.22
CA ASP A 12 -10.07 9.42 0.09
C ASP A 12 -10.63 8.21 0.84
N SER A 13 -9.80 7.21 1.08
CA SER A 13 -10.21 5.97 1.70
C SER A 13 -10.64 6.15 3.15
N LYS A 14 -11.71 5.48 3.55
CA LYS A 14 -12.20 5.41 4.93
C LYS A 14 -11.75 4.14 5.64
N CYS A 15 -10.82 3.41 5.07
CA CYS A 15 -10.24 2.24 5.72
C CYS A 15 -9.56 2.62 7.03
N ASP A 16 -9.37 1.64 7.90
CA ASP A 16 -8.65 1.84 9.17
C ASP A 16 -7.22 2.30 8.92
N VAL A 17 -6.61 1.81 7.86
CA VAL A 17 -5.24 2.16 7.47
C VAL A 17 -5.14 2.21 5.94
N ILE A 18 -4.32 3.14 5.44
CA ILE A 18 -3.93 3.17 4.03
C ILE A 18 -2.44 2.91 3.90
N VAL A 19 -2.03 2.38 2.76
CA VAL A 19 -0.64 2.07 2.48
C VAL A 19 -0.05 3.14 1.56
N ASN A 20 1.10 3.66 1.95
CA ASN A 20 1.91 4.57 1.16
C ASN A 20 3.02 3.79 0.47
N ALA A 21 3.24 4.04 -0.81
CA ALA A 21 4.40 3.55 -1.53
C ALA A 21 5.61 4.42 -1.16
N ALA A 22 6.32 4.01 -0.13
CA ALA A 22 7.37 4.80 0.51
C ALA A 22 8.76 4.54 -0.08
N ASN A 23 9.71 5.40 0.29
CA ASN A 23 11.15 5.18 0.08
C ASN A 23 11.82 4.82 1.41
N GLU A 24 13.05 4.32 1.34
CA GLU A 24 13.78 3.86 2.54
C GLU A 24 14.02 4.97 3.56
N GLY A 25 14.21 6.19 3.12
CA GLY A 25 14.40 7.33 4.00
C GLY A 25 13.11 7.88 4.61
N LEU A 26 11.95 7.35 4.24
CA LEU A 26 10.64 7.78 4.71
C LEU A 26 10.39 9.27 4.46
N GLN A 27 10.87 9.77 3.32
CA GLN A 27 10.71 11.16 2.93
C GLN A 27 9.56 11.34 1.95
N ALA A 28 8.89 12.48 2.04
CA ALA A 28 7.86 12.82 1.07
C ALA A 28 8.46 12.84 -0.34
N GLY A 29 7.73 12.27 -1.28
CA GLY A 29 8.15 12.20 -2.69
C GLY A 29 7.02 12.61 -3.61
N GLY A 30 7.10 12.19 -4.88
CA GLY A 30 6.07 12.43 -5.86
C GLY A 30 4.98 11.37 -5.87
N GLY A 31 4.07 11.48 -6.83
CA GLY A 31 3.00 10.50 -7.01
C GLY A 31 2.12 10.32 -5.78
N VAL A 32 1.75 9.07 -5.48
CA VAL A 32 0.88 8.76 -4.35
C VAL A 32 1.50 9.17 -3.02
N CYS A 33 2.81 9.06 -2.87
CA CYS A 33 3.52 9.45 -1.65
C CYS A 33 3.32 10.94 -1.37
N GLY A 34 3.52 11.79 -2.38
CA GLY A 34 3.27 13.24 -2.25
C GLY A 34 1.83 13.55 -1.93
N ALA A 35 0.89 12.86 -2.56
CA ALA A 35 -0.54 13.07 -2.32
C ALA A 35 -0.91 12.71 -0.87
N ILE A 36 -0.38 11.62 -0.34
CA ILE A 36 -0.64 11.19 1.04
C ILE A 36 -0.05 12.20 2.03
N PHE A 37 1.19 12.62 1.84
CA PHE A 37 1.82 13.62 2.74
C PHE A 37 1.06 14.94 2.74
N SER A 38 0.63 15.41 1.56
CA SER A 38 -0.14 16.63 1.43
C SER A 38 -1.49 16.52 2.16
N ALA A 39 -2.22 15.43 1.93
CA ALA A 39 -3.55 15.24 2.51
C ALA A 39 -3.50 15.01 4.03
N ALA A 40 -2.48 14.30 4.52
CA ALA A 40 -2.31 14.03 5.96
C ALA A 40 -1.88 15.27 6.74
N GLY A 41 -1.13 16.16 6.11
CA GLY A 41 -0.48 17.28 6.76
C GLY A 41 1.03 17.05 6.76
N PHE A 42 1.71 17.67 5.81
CA PHE A 42 3.12 17.40 5.50
C PHE A 42 4.04 17.43 6.72
N SER A 43 3.98 18.53 7.50
CA SER A 43 4.93 18.75 8.60
C SER A 43 4.83 17.69 9.69
N LYS A 44 3.59 17.39 10.11
CA LYS A 44 3.36 16.42 11.19
C LYS A 44 3.75 15.01 10.76
N LEU A 45 3.34 14.61 9.56
CA LEU A 45 3.65 13.28 9.05
C LEU A 45 5.16 13.12 8.83
N GLN A 46 5.82 14.11 8.23
CA GLN A 46 7.25 14.04 8.00
C GLN A 46 8.03 13.98 9.31
N ARG A 47 7.57 14.69 10.34
CA ARG A 47 8.19 14.63 11.67
C ARG A 47 8.13 13.23 12.26
N GLU A 48 6.99 12.56 12.17
CA GLU A 48 6.85 11.18 12.67
C GLU A 48 7.72 10.22 11.85
N CYS A 49 7.74 10.37 10.54
CA CYS A 49 8.60 9.56 9.67
C CYS A 49 10.08 9.76 10.00
N ASN A 50 10.50 11.01 10.26
CA ASN A 50 11.88 11.31 10.63
C ASN A 50 12.26 10.68 11.98
N ALA A 51 11.31 10.58 12.91
CA ALA A 51 11.53 9.93 14.20
C ALA A 51 11.77 8.43 14.05
N ILE A 52 11.11 7.78 13.08
CA ILE A 52 11.37 6.38 12.73
C ILE A 52 12.71 6.26 12.01
N GLY A 53 12.99 7.17 11.09
CA GLY A 53 14.27 7.38 10.44
C GLY A 53 14.49 6.59 9.16
N TRP A 54 14.14 5.30 9.13
CA TRP A 54 14.47 4.46 7.99
C TRP A 54 13.64 3.19 7.96
N CYS A 55 13.36 2.68 6.76
CA CYS A 55 12.67 1.40 6.58
C CYS A 55 13.28 0.67 5.39
N LYS A 56 13.68 -0.57 5.61
CA LYS A 56 14.33 -1.39 4.58
C LYS A 56 13.35 -1.76 3.47
N THR A 57 13.84 -1.79 2.23
CA THR A 57 13.06 -2.29 1.08
C THR A 57 12.49 -3.68 1.37
N GLY A 58 11.22 -3.90 1.06
CA GLY A 58 10.50 -5.13 1.35
C GLY A 58 9.84 -5.14 2.72
N HIS A 59 9.98 -4.08 3.50
CA HIS A 59 9.41 -3.95 4.84
C HIS A 59 8.44 -2.78 4.92
N ALA A 60 7.82 -2.59 6.08
CA ALA A 60 6.82 -1.55 6.29
C ALA A 60 6.85 -1.06 7.74
N VAL A 61 6.50 0.22 7.93
CA VAL A 61 6.32 0.84 9.25
C VAL A 61 5.01 1.59 9.27
N MET A 62 4.48 1.86 10.46
CA MET A 62 3.17 2.51 10.61
C MET A 62 3.30 3.85 11.34
N THR A 63 2.57 4.86 10.85
CA THR A 63 2.43 6.17 11.48
C THR A 63 0.95 6.48 11.68
N ASN A 64 0.67 7.62 12.32
CA ASN A 64 -0.68 8.17 12.38
C ASN A 64 -1.08 8.75 11.03
N GLY A 65 -2.40 8.88 10.80
CA GLY A 65 -2.96 9.41 9.55
C GLY A 65 -3.22 10.91 9.56
N TYR A 66 -3.16 11.54 10.72
CA TYR A 66 -3.39 12.99 10.92
C TYR A 66 -4.70 13.46 10.28
N ASN A 67 -4.66 14.27 9.21
CA ASN A 67 -5.86 14.82 8.59
C ASN A 67 -6.58 13.85 7.64
N LEU A 68 -6.03 12.68 7.39
CA LEU A 68 -6.69 11.67 6.56
C LEU A 68 -7.91 11.09 7.28
N LYS A 69 -8.83 10.53 6.51
CA LYS A 69 -9.96 9.77 7.06
C LYS A 69 -9.46 8.47 7.70
N ALA A 70 -8.45 7.85 7.11
CA ALA A 70 -7.78 6.69 7.71
C ALA A 70 -6.98 7.13 8.94
N LYS A 71 -7.09 6.39 10.03
CA LYS A 71 -6.41 6.73 11.28
C LYS A 71 -4.92 6.48 11.24
N HIS A 72 -4.46 5.58 10.37
CA HIS A 72 -3.07 5.17 10.28
C HIS A 72 -2.61 5.12 8.85
N ILE A 73 -1.29 5.22 8.66
CA ILE A 73 -0.64 5.02 7.37
C ILE A 73 0.43 3.95 7.56
N ILE A 74 0.44 2.95 6.69
CA ILE A 74 1.53 2.00 6.59
C ILE A 74 2.43 2.45 5.44
N HIS A 75 3.69 2.71 5.74
CA HIS A 75 4.70 3.09 4.75
C HIS A 75 5.42 1.83 4.32
N ALA A 76 5.08 1.31 3.16
CA ALA A 76 5.67 0.09 2.60
C ALA A 76 6.71 0.45 1.55
N VAL A 77 7.91 -0.07 1.69
CA VAL A 77 9.02 0.25 0.79
C VAL A 77 9.15 -0.82 -0.26
N GLY A 78 8.67 -0.54 -1.47
CA GLY A 78 8.80 -1.42 -2.61
C GLY A 78 10.16 -1.28 -3.29
N PRO A 79 10.56 -2.28 -4.09
CA PRO A 79 11.85 -2.26 -4.77
C PRO A 79 11.89 -1.25 -5.91
N VAL A 80 13.09 -0.74 -6.17
CA VAL A 80 13.39 0.12 -7.34
C VAL A 80 14.10 -0.69 -8.44
N ASP A 81 14.46 -1.93 -8.16
CA ASP A 81 15.25 -2.82 -9.03
C ASP A 81 14.43 -3.99 -9.60
N CYS A 82 13.11 -3.91 -9.54
CA CYS A 82 12.17 -4.95 -9.99
C CYS A 82 12.35 -6.30 -9.29
N ASN A 83 12.84 -6.30 -8.04
CA ASN A 83 13.00 -7.53 -7.28
C ASN A 83 11.63 -8.02 -6.77
N SER A 84 11.16 -9.13 -7.32
CA SER A 84 9.83 -9.70 -7.00
C SER A 84 9.67 -10.10 -5.54
N GLY A 85 10.71 -10.65 -4.93
CA GLY A 85 10.68 -11.06 -3.53
C GLY A 85 10.52 -9.87 -2.59
N LYS A 86 11.17 -8.75 -2.89
CA LYS A 86 11.03 -7.51 -2.11
C LYS A 86 9.65 -6.89 -2.28
N LEU A 87 9.10 -6.93 -3.49
CA LEU A 87 7.73 -6.44 -3.71
C LEU A 87 6.72 -7.30 -2.95
N LYS A 88 6.87 -8.61 -3.02
CA LYS A 88 6.05 -9.54 -2.24
C LYS A 88 6.14 -9.21 -0.75
N GLY A 89 7.34 -8.96 -0.25
CA GLY A 89 7.58 -8.58 1.14
C GLY A 89 6.86 -7.29 1.53
N ALA A 90 6.89 -6.27 0.66
CA ALA A 90 6.22 -5.00 0.92
C ALA A 90 4.71 -5.18 1.08
N PHE A 91 4.06 -5.96 0.23
CA PHE A 91 2.64 -6.27 0.37
C PHE A 91 2.37 -7.13 1.60
N TYR A 92 3.12 -8.21 1.77
CA TYR A 92 2.92 -9.13 2.89
C TYR A 92 3.10 -8.44 4.24
N ASN A 93 4.17 -7.68 4.41
CA ASN A 93 4.45 -6.99 5.67
C ASN A 93 3.44 -5.89 5.96
N SER A 94 2.86 -5.27 4.94
CA SER A 94 1.75 -4.33 5.12
C SER A 94 0.54 -5.02 5.73
N LEU A 95 0.19 -6.21 5.23
CA LEU A 95 -0.93 -6.98 5.77
C LEU A 95 -0.66 -7.44 7.21
N VAL A 96 0.54 -7.94 7.47
CA VAL A 96 0.94 -8.39 8.82
C VAL A 96 0.84 -7.22 9.81
N LEU A 97 1.34 -6.05 9.44
CA LEU A 97 1.35 -4.88 10.31
C LEU A 97 -0.07 -4.42 10.64
N ALA A 98 -0.96 -4.35 9.65
CA ALA A 98 -2.36 -4.00 9.87
C ALA A 98 -3.06 -5.05 10.74
N ASP A 99 -2.86 -6.32 10.43
CA ASP A 99 -3.52 -7.43 11.12
C ASP A 99 -3.08 -7.53 12.59
N SER A 100 -1.78 -7.37 12.86
CA SER A 100 -1.24 -7.42 14.22
C SER A 100 -1.64 -6.21 15.07
N ASN A 101 -2.11 -5.14 14.45
CA ASN A 101 -2.66 -3.98 15.15
C ASN A 101 -4.19 -4.03 15.25
N ASN A 102 -4.78 -5.19 14.98
CA ASN A 102 -6.22 -5.45 15.11
C ASN A 102 -7.09 -4.58 14.18
N LEU A 103 -6.55 -4.17 13.03
CA LEU A 103 -7.30 -3.38 12.06
C LEU A 103 -8.15 -4.29 11.17
N LYS A 104 -9.27 -3.76 10.68
CA LYS A 104 -10.26 -4.51 9.91
C LYS A 104 -10.14 -4.29 8.42
N THR A 105 -9.82 -3.06 8.01
CA THR A 105 -9.77 -2.68 6.58
C THR A 105 -8.47 -1.99 6.25
N ILE A 106 -7.94 -2.30 5.06
CA ILE A 106 -6.69 -1.74 4.57
C ILE A 106 -6.87 -1.27 3.13
N GLY A 107 -6.41 -0.04 2.85
CA GLY A 107 -6.35 0.49 1.50
C GLY A 107 -4.95 0.40 0.94
N LEU A 108 -4.77 -0.40 -0.10
CA LEU A 108 -3.49 -0.63 -0.76
C LEU A 108 -3.38 0.18 -2.04
N VAL A 109 -2.16 0.30 -2.55
CA VAL A 109 -1.85 0.90 -3.84
C VAL A 109 -0.92 -0.03 -4.62
N PRO A 110 -0.82 0.12 -5.96
CA PRO A 110 0.11 -0.68 -6.78
C PRO A 110 1.57 -0.27 -6.51
N ILE A 111 2.15 -0.82 -5.44
CA ILE A 111 3.50 -0.48 -4.98
C ILE A 111 4.52 -0.72 -6.09
N SER A 112 5.48 0.21 -6.25
CA SER A 112 6.60 0.17 -7.21
C SER A 112 6.22 0.27 -8.68
N SER A 113 4.94 0.25 -9.05
CA SER A 113 4.53 0.22 -10.46
C SER A 113 4.52 1.61 -11.13
N GLY A 114 4.70 2.67 -10.35
CA GLY A 114 4.81 4.03 -10.89
C GLY A 114 6.25 4.38 -11.24
N ILE A 115 6.81 5.37 -10.53
CA ILE A 115 8.17 5.88 -10.77
C ILE A 115 9.25 4.78 -10.66
N PHE A 116 9.06 3.81 -9.76
CA PHE A 116 10.03 2.74 -9.58
C PHE A 116 10.04 1.72 -10.72
N GLY A 117 9.08 1.78 -11.64
CA GLY A 117 9.13 1.05 -12.90
C GLY A 117 8.84 -0.45 -12.85
N PHE A 118 8.28 -0.96 -11.76
CA PHE A 118 7.89 -2.37 -11.71
C PHE A 118 6.77 -2.62 -12.75
N PRO A 119 6.87 -3.66 -13.60
CA PRO A 119 5.83 -3.93 -14.60
C PRO A 119 4.47 -4.13 -13.92
N LEU A 120 3.47 -3.42 -14.40
CA LEU A 120 2.16 -3.34 -13.76
C LEU A 120 1.46 -4.70 -13.65
N ASP A 121 1.52 -5.51 -14.72
CA ASP A 121 0.92 -6.84 -14.75
C ASP A 121 1.55 -7.78 -13.72
N GLN A 122 2.87 -7.70 -13.56
CA GLN A 122 3.60 -8.49 -12.58
C GLN A 122 3.31 -7.99 -11.15
N CYS A 123 3.24 -6.68 -10.97
CA CYS A 123 2.86 -6.09 -9.68
C CYS A 123 1.47 -6.58 -9.26
N ALA A 124 0.51 -6.56 -10.18
CA ALA A 124 -0.85 -7.02 -9.91
C ALA A 124 -0.87 -8.52 -9.54
N ASP A 125 -0.13 -9.33 -10.26
CA ASP A 125 -0.05 -10.76 -9.98
C ASP A 125 0.50 -11.02 -8.57
N ILE A 126 1.59 -10.37 -8.22
CA ILE A 126 2.21 -10.51 -6.90
C ILE A 126 1.26 -10.05 -5.80
N ALA A 127 0.65 -8.86 -5.95
CA ALA A 127 -0.25 -8.31 -4.96
C ALA A 127 -1.47 -9.21 -4.72
N VAL A 128 -2.12 -9.64 -5.79
CA VAL A 128 -3.33 -10.48 -5.70
C VAL A 128 -3.01 -11.82 -5.05
N ARG A 129 -1.91 -12.45 -5.44
CA ARG A 129 -1.49 -13.73 -4.85
C ARG A 129 -1.21 -13.59 -3.36
N VAL A 130 -0.49 -12.54 -2.95
CA VAL A 130 -0.20 -12.30 -1.53
C VAL A 130 -1.49 -12.11 -0.74
N ILE A 131 -2.39 -11.26 -1.25
CA ILE A 131 -3.63 -10.93 -0.54
C ILE A 131 -4.54 -12.13 -0.42
N LEU A 132 -4.78 -12.86 -1.52
CA LEU A 132 -5.66 -14.03 -1.50
C LEU A 132 -5.09 -15.19 -0.69
N GLY A 133 -3.76 -15.29 -0.60
CA GLY A 133 -3.10 -16.32 0.19
C GLY A 133 -2.89 -15.97 1.66
N TYR A 134 -3.15 -14.74 2.06
CA TYR A 134 -2.92 -14.28 3.44
C TYR A 134 -3.99 -14.81 4.38
N GLN A 135 -3.58 -15.40 5.49
CA GLN A 135 -4.50 -15.91 6.51
C GLN A 135 -4.70 -14.86 7.60
N ALA A 136 -5.73 -14.06 7.44
CA ALA A 136 -6.01 -12.95 8.33
C ALA A 136 -6.64 -13.42 9.65
N THR A 137 -6.31 -12.75 10.76
CA THR A 137 -6.99 -12.91 12.04
C THR A 137 -7.95 -11.77 12.31
N SER A 138 -7.57 -10.55 12.01
CA SER A 138 -8.35 -9.33 12.25
C SER A 138 -8.84 -8.69 10.95
N LEU A 139 -8.00 -8.64 9.91
CA LEU A 139 -8.35 -8.02 8.64
C LEU A 139 -9.52 -8.73 7.96
N ASP A 140 -10.53 -7.96 7.58
CA ASP A 140 -11.71 -8.44 6.85
C ASP A 140 -11.59 -8.20 5.36
N THR A 141 -11.18 -6.99 4.96
CA THR A 141 -11.21 -6.54 3.57
C THR A 141 -10.00 -5.70 3.22
N CYS A 142 -9.42 -6.01 2.06
CA CYS A 142 -8.43 -5.20 1.37
C CYS A 142 -9.08 -4.47 0.22
N TYR A 143 -8.77 -3.19 0.08
CA TYR A 143 -9.18 -2.38 -1.07
C TYR A 143 -7.92 -1.96 -1.81
N MET A 144 -7.78 -2.40 -3.07
CA MET A 144 -6.69 -1.95 -3.93
C MET A 144 -7.15 -0.72 -4.70
N TYR A 145 -6.59 0.44 -4.36
CA TYR A 145 -6.94 1.71 -5.01
C TYR A 145 -6.09 1.91 -6.24
N CYS A 146 -6.73 1.94 -7.39
CA CYS A 146 -6.10 2.15 -8.67
C CYS A 146 -6.49 3.55 -9.18
N TYR A 147 -5.52 4.46 -9.23
CA TYR A 147 -5.78 5.83 -9.62
C TYR A 147 -5.98 5.96 -11.14
N LYS A 148 -5.20 5.21 -11.91
CA LYS A 148 -5.25 5.24 -13.39
C LYS A 148 -6.15 4.13 -13.92
N ASP A 149 -6.75 4.38 -15.09
CA ASP A 149 -7.65 3.41 -15.74
C ASP A 149 -6.92 2.10 -16.06
N ASN A 150 -5.67 2.16 -16.55
CA ASN A 150 -4.90 0.97 -16.86
C ASN A 150 -4.58 0.14 -15.61
N GLU A 151 -4.30 0.79 -14.49
CA GLU A 151 -4.10 0.10 -13.21
C GLU A 151 -5.35 -0.66 -12.81
N TYR A 152 -6.48 0.02 -12.85
CA TYR A 152 -7.77 -0.58 -12.51
C TYR A 152 -8.07 -1.80 -13.37
N GLN A 153 -7.91 -1.68 -14.69
CA GLN A 153 -8.20 -2.77 -15.61
C GLN A 153 -7.29 -3.96 -15.39
N VAL A 154 -5.98 -3.73 -15.22
CA VAL A 154 -5.01 -4.80 -15.00
C VAL A 154 -5.30 -5.54 -13.69
N PHE A 155 -5.59 -4.81 -12.61
CA PHE A 155 -5.90 -5.44 -11.32
C PHE A 155 -7.23 -6.20 -11.37
N LYS A 156 -8.25 -5.64 -12.03
CA LYS A 156 -9.54 -6.35 -12.20
C LYS A 156 -9.36 -7.65 -12.97
N ASP A 157 -8.65 -7.61 -14.07
CA ASP A 157 -8.41 -8.79 -14.89
C ASP A 157 -7.60 -9.83 -14.11
N THR A 158 -6.60 -9.41 -13.37
CA THR A 158 -5.77 -10.30 -12.55
C THR A 158 -6.61 -10.97 -11.47
N LEU A 159 -7.39 -10.19 -10.73
CA LEU A 159 -8.27 -10.76 -9.70
C LEU A 159 -9.24 -11.77 -10.28
N ASN A 160 -9.86 -11.45 -11.43
CA ASN A 160 -10.80 -12.35 -12.09
C ASN A 160 -10.16 -13.70 -12.46
N ARG A 161 -8.89 -13.67 -12.90
CA ARG A 161 -8.16 -14.93 -13.22
C ARG A 161 -7.99 -15.81 -11.99
N TYR A 162 -7.71 -15.24 -10.83
CA TYR A 162 -7.52 -16.00 -9.59
C TYR A 162 -8.81 -16.48 -8.94
N LEU A 163 -9.94 -15.84 -9.24
CA LEU A 163 -11.25 -16.21 -8.67
C LEU A 163 -11.99 -17.27 -9.51
N LYS A 164 -11.46 -17.64 -10.65
CA LYS A 164 -12.07 -18.67 -11.49
C LYS A 164 -11.80 -20.08 -10.98
#